data_4a0d50bea8e9af3dca586d5a8bf11aa5
#
_entry.id   4a0d50bea8e9af3dca586d5a8bf11aa5
#
_cell.length_a   1.000
_cell.length_b   1.000
_cell.length_c   1.000
_cell.angle_alpha   90.00
_cell.angle_beta   90.00
_cell.angle_gamma   90.00
#
_symmetry.space_group_name_H-M   'P 1'
#
loop_
_entity.id
_entity.type
_entity.pdbx_description
1 polymer ?
#
loop_
_entity_poly.entity_id
_entity_poly.type
_entity_poly.pdbx_seq_one_letter_code
_entity_poly.pdbx_strand_id
1 'polypeptide(L)'
;MQLLERLFVQSQCAYRLEHYWTYELCHGKYIRQYHEERDGKNMKTTEYFLGYYSKEVHEEKKKELAEQALDTLHKKKPLKKKIESFNMPYYEIVMLDGTLCDLNGQPRITRVHYVCYPPGKNEIYSLKESSTCEYEVVVLTSVLCNHPDYKPEESHERYPSILTRKS
;
A
#
# COMPACT_ATOMS: atom_id res chain seq x y z
N MET A 1 -0.21 13.75 -3.05
CA MET A 1 -1.04 14.10 -1.89
C MET A 1 -0.18 14.48 -0.69
N GLN A 2 -0.39 15.68 -0.19
CA GLN A 2 0.45 16.23 0.89
C GLN A 2 0.34 15.48 2.21
N LEU A 3 -0.82 14.91 2.49
CA LEU A 3 -1.01 14.18 3.75
C LEU A 3 -0.09 12.98 3.89
N LEU A 4 0.17 12.28 2.81
CA LEU A 4 1.05 11.12 2.83
C LEU A 4 2.53 11.49 2.77
N GLU A 5 2.85 12.71 2.35
CA GLU A 5 4.24 13.15 2.28
C GLU A 5 4.96 13.11 3.63
N ARG A 6 4.26 13.45 4.70
CA ARG A 6 4.81 13.34 6.05
C ARG A 6 5.25 11.93 6.36
N LEU A 7 4.41 10.98 6.01
CA LEU A 7 4.68 9.56 6.21
C LEU A 7 5.92 9.14 5.44
N PHE A 8 6.06 9.62 4.21
CA PHE A 8 7.17 9.28 3.35
C PHE A 8 8.49 9.91 3.83
N VAL A 9 8.43 11.16 4.29
CA VAL A 9 9.60 11.86 4.79
C VAL A 9 10.13 11.22 6.07
N GLN A 10 9.25 10.77 6.93
CA GLN A 10 9.63 10.12 8.18
C GLN A 10 10.20 8.71 7.97
N SER A 11 10.09 8.20 6.77
CA SER A 11 10.62 6.88 6.41
C SER A 11 10.16 5.75 7.34
N GLN A 12 8.92 5.84 7.79
CA GLN A 12 8.37 4.80 8.65
C GLN A 12 8.21 3.51 7.88
N CYS A 13 8.49 2.40 8.56
CA CYS A 13 8.31 1.07 7.98
C CYS A 13 7.27 0.29 8.76
N ALA A 14 6.47 -0.47 8.04
CA ALA A 14 5.50 -1.39 8.62
C ALA A 14 5.92 -2.81 8.28
N TYR A 15 5.67 -3.74 9.19
CA TYR A 15 6.05 -5.13 9.02
C TYR A 15 4.82 -6.01 9.13
N ARG A 16 4.79 -7.07 8.31
CA ARG A 16 3.77 -8.09 8.40
C ARG A 16 4.44 -9.46 8.42
N LEU A 17 4.23 -10.18 9.50
CA LEU A 17 4.78 -11.53 9.65
C LEU A 17 3.77 -12.53 9.13
N GLU A 18 4.15 -13.25 8.08
CA GLU A 18 3.38 -14.35 7.56
C GLU A 18 4.08 -15.66 7.97
N HIS A 19 3.55 -16.78 7.55
CA HIS A 19 4.04 -18.08 7.98
C HIS A 19 5.53 -18.30 7.70
N TYR A 20 5.96 -17.99 6.49
CA TYR A 20 7.36 -18.16 6.08
C TYR A 20 8.04 -16.81 5.85
N TRP A 21 7.35 -15.90 5.18
CA TRP A 21 7.89 -14.62 4.76
C TRP A 21 7.55 -13.50 5.74
N THR A 22 8.49 -12.59 5.89
CA THR A 22 8.22 -11.30 6.53
C THR A 22 8.18 -10.25 5.44
N TYR A 23 7.21 -9.34 5.53
CA TYR A 23 7.07 -8.24 4.58
C TYR A 23 7.37 -6.94 5.29
N GLU A 24 8.21 -6.14 4.65
CA GLU A 24 8.61 -4.82 5.17
C GLU A 24 8.22 -3.77 4.14
N LEU A 25 7.32 -2.87 4.53
CA LEU A 25 6.94 -1.74 3.70
C LEU A 25 7.48 -0.47 4.32
N CYS A 26 8.45 0.16 3.68
CA CYS A 26 8.95 1.46 4.09
C CYS A 26 8.28 2.50 3.23
N HIS A 27 7.39 3.28 3.84
CA HIS A 27 6.52 4.20 3.12
C HIS A 27 7.33 5.23 2.34
N GLY A 28 7.01 5.35 1.05
CA GLY A 28 7.72 6.25 0.16
C GLY A 28 9.09 5.76 -0.29
N LYS A 29 9.43 4.51 -0.04
CA LYS A 29 10.72 3.95 -0.41
C LYS A 29 10.62 2.63 -1.16
N TYR A 30 10.25 1.57 -0.46
CA TYR A 30 10.20 0.23 -1.06
C TYR A 30 9.34 -0.71 -0.25
N ILE A 31 9.07 -1.87 -0.83
CA ILE A 31 8.50 -3.00 -0.11
C ILE A 31 9.32 -4.23 -0.44
N ARG A 32 9.67 -5.01 0.58
CA ARG A 32 10.42 -6.25 0.38
C ARG A 32 9.79 -7.41 1.12
N GLN A 33 10.08 -8.58 0.61
CA GLN A 33 9.69 -9.87 1.15
C GLN A 33 10.97 -10.58 1.53
N TYR A 34 11.10 -11.04 2.74
CA TYR A 34 12.34 -11.70 3.14
C TYR A 34 12.11 -12.80 4.14
N HIS A 35 13.09 -13.70 4.21
CA HIS A 35 13.12 -14.79 5.15
C HIS A 35 14.54 -14.96 5.67
N GLU A 36 14.68 -15.05 6.97
CA GLU A 36 15.97 -15.21 7.61
C GLU A 36 16.08 -16.61 8.20
N GLU A 37 17.17 -17.30 7.92
CA GLU A 37 17.46 -18.61 8.47
C GLU A 37 18.80 -18.58 9.16
N ARG A 38 18.84 -19.20 10.33
CA ARG A 38 20.08 -19.34 11.06
C ARG A 38 20.73 -20.65 10.70
N ASP A 39 21.97 -20.58 10.20
CA ASP A 39 22.78 -21.74 9.90
C ASP A 39 24.03 -21.66 10.78
N GLY A 40 23.96 -22.29 11.96
CA GLY A 40 25.05 -22.22 12.95
C GLY A 40 25.22 -20.81 13.47
N LYS A 41 26.41 -20.23 13.24
CA LYS A 41 26.71 -18.85 13.64
C LYS A 41 26.33 -17.83 12.54
N ASN A 42 25.97 -18.32 11.36
CA ASN A 42 25.68 -17.46 10.22
C ASN A 42 24.18 -17.27 10.04
N MET A 43 23.82 -16.07 9.60
CA MET A 43 22.44 -15.75 9.27
C MET A 43 22.34 -15.67 7.74
N LYS A 44 21.48 -16.48 7.16
CA LYS A 44 21.22 -16.45 5.72
C LYS A 44 19.89 -15.75 5.47
N THR A 45 19.92 -14.71 4.65
CA THR A 45 18.72 -13.97 4.30
C THR A 45 18.40 -14.18 2.84
N THR A 46 17.15 -14.59 2.56
CA THR A 46 16.62 -14.63 1.21
C THR A 46 15.66 -13.47 1.09
N GLU A 47 15.85 -12.61 0.08
CA GLU A 47 14.97 -11.47 -0.08
C GLU A 47 14.63 -11.16 -1.53
N TYR A 48 13.44 -10.59 -1.70
CA TYR A 48 12.97 -10.08 -2.99
C TYR A 48 12.38 -8.71 -2.72
N PHE A 49 12.74 -7.73 -3.55
CA PHE A 49 12.09 -6.44 -3.49
C PHE A 49 10.85 -6.50 -4.37
N LEU A 50 9.72 -6.17 -3.78
CA LEU A 50 8.44 -6.25 -4.48
C LEU A 50 8.13 -4.96 -5.25
N GLY A 51 8.89 -3.90 -4.99
CA GLY A 51 8.76 -2.64 -5.70
C GLY A 51 9.47 -1.51 -4.98
N TYR A 52 9.79 -0.47 -5.75
CA TYR A 52 10.41 0.75 -5.25
C TYR A 52 9.53 1.95 -5.58
N TYR A 53 9.47 2.89 -4.66
CA TYR A 53 8.75 4.13 -4.88
C TYR A 53 9.63 5.09 -5.70
N SER A 54 9.03 5.70 -6.73
CA SER A 54 9.67 6.77 -7.49
C SER A 54 8.75 7.99 -7.46
N LYS A 55 9.25 9.08 -6.92
CA LYS A 55 8.50 10.32 -6.86
C LYS A 55 8.14 10.82 -8.25
N GLU A 56 9.07 10.71 -9.20
CA GLU A 56 8.84 11.15 -10.57
C GLU A 56 7.72 10.36 -11.26
N VAL A 57 7.77 9.04 -11.11
CA VAL A 57 6.73 8.17 -11.70
C VAL A 57 5.38 8.46 -11.08
N HIS A 58 5.34 8.64 -9.77
CA HIS A 58 4.09 8.92 -9.07
C HIS A 58 3.50 10.26 -9.48
N GLU A 59 4.33 11.30 -9.59
CA GLU A 59 3.89 12.63 -10.02
C GLU A 59 3.36 12.60 -11.45
N GLU A 60 4.02 11.88 -12.33
CA GLU A 60 3.59 11.74 -13.71
C GLU A 60 2.24 11.04 -13.81
N LYS A 61 2.07 9.97 -13.05
CA LYS A 61 0.80 9.24 -13.02
C LYS A 61 -0.34 10.10 -12.49
N LYS A 62 -0.08 10.87 -11.45
CA LYS A 62 -1.02 11.83 -10.89
C LYS A 62 -1.45 12.86 -11.95
N LYS A 63 -0.50 13.33 -12.72
CA LYS A 63 -0.74 14.30 -13.77
C LYS A 63 -1.64 13.73 -14.87
N GLU A 64 -1.38 12.51 -15.30
CA GLU A 64 -2.20 11.81 -16.29
C GLU A 64 -3.65 11.66 -15.82
N LEU A 65 -3.82 11.27 -14.56
CA LEU A 65 -5.15 11.11 -13.98
C LEU A 65 -5.89 12.46 -13.91
N ALA A 66 -5.19 13.54 -13.59
CA ALA A 66 -5.77 14.86 -13.53
C ALA A 66 -6.22 15.33 -14.92
N GLU A 67 -5.43 15.05 -15.95
CA GLU A 67 -5.78 15.37 -17.33
C GLU A 67 -7.03 14.62 -17.79
N GLN A 68 -7.12 13.34 -17.46
CA GLN A 68 -8.29 12.53 -17.76
C GLN A 68 -9.54 13.05 -17.04
N ALA A 69 -9.40 13.53 -15.82
CA ALA A 69 -10.51 14.09 -15.05
C ALA A 69 -11.02 15.38 -15.65
N LEU A 70 -10.13 16.19 -16.25
CA LEU A 70 -10.54 17.43 -16.93
C LEU A 70 -11.39 17.15 -18.18
N ASP A 71 -11.08 16.07 -18.88
CA ASP A 71 -11.80 15.70 -20.09
C ASP A 71 -13.20 15.18 -19.83
N THR A 72 -13.51 14.74 -18.64
CA THR A 72 -14.80 14.13 -18.32
C THR A 72 -15.80 15.07 -17.65
N LEU A 73 -15.46 16.34 -17.47
CA LEU A 73 -16.33 17.34 -16.82
C LEU A 73 -16.70 17.00 -15.36
N HIS A 74 -16.24 15.91 -14.83
CA HIS A 74 -16.51 15.51 -13.46
C HIS A 74 -15.23 15.25 -12.72
N LYS A 75 -15.12 15.79 -11.53
CA LYS A 75 -14.03 15.44 -10.64
C LYS A 75 -14.11 13.94 -10.36
N LYS A 76 -13.08 13.23 -10.74
CA LYS A 76 -13.02 11.81 -10.53
C LYS A 76 -12.85 11.53 -9.04
N LYS A 77 -13.84 10.88 -8.45
CA LYS A 77 -13.78 10.46 -7.07
C LYS A 77 -12.74 9.32 -6.92
N PRO A 78 -12.12 9.16 -5.75
CA PRO A 78 -11.21 8.05 -5.54
C PRO A 78 -11.89 6.71 -5.80
N LEU A 79 -11.10 5.76 -6.26
CA LEU A 79 -11.57 4.40 -6.39
C LEU A 79 -11.81 3.81 -5.01
N LYS A 80 -12.72 2.88 -4.94
CA LYS A 80 -13.07 2.20 -3.69
C LYS A 80 -12.79 0.73 -3.79
N LYS A 81 -12.45 0.14 -2.67
CA LYS A 81 -12.27 -1.31 -2.59
C LYS A 81 -13.08 -1.85 -1.42
N LYS A 82 -13.44 -3.11 -1.54
CA LYS A 82 -14.19 -3.77 -0.48
C LYS A 82 -13.24 -4.29 0.58
N ILE A 83 -13.45 -3.81 1.80
CA ILE A 83 -12.76 -4.33 2.98
C ILE A 83 -13.86 -4.84 3.90
N GLU A 84 -13.90 -6.13 4.14
CA GLU A 84 -15.03 -6.80 4.76
C GLU A 84 -16.28 -6.57 3.90
N SER A 85 -17.31 -5.93 4.39
CA SER A 85 -18.49 -5.58 3.59
C SER A 85 -18.57 -4.09 3.31
N PHE A 86 -17.50 -3.34 3.60
CA PHE A 86 -17.49 -1.88 3.44
C PHE A 86 -16.75 -1.46 2.19
N ASN A 87 -17.30 -0.48 1.48
CA ASN A 87 -16.62 0.12 0.34
C ASN A 87 -15.77 1.27 0.85
N MET A 88 -14.45 1.11 0.79
CA MET A 88 -13.50 2.06 1.35
C MET A 88 -12.74 2.79 0.25
N PRO A 89 -12.77 4.13 0.23
CA PRO A 89 -11.92 4.87 -0.70
C PRO A 89 -10.46 4.60 -0.39
N TYR A 90 -9.61 4.52 -1.43
CA TYR A 90 -8.19 4.30 -1.22
C TYR A 90 -7.35 5.21 -2.10
N TYR A 91 -6.15 5.51 -1.64
CA TYR A 91 -5.16 6.24 -2.40
C TYR A 91 -4.08 5.27 -2.86
N GLU A 92 -3.87 5.16 -4.16
CA GLU A 92 -2.94 4.19 -4.72
C GLU A 92 -1.57 4.79 -4.96
N ILE A 93 -0.53 4.07 -4.50
CA ILE A 93 0.84 4.33 -4.86
C ILE A 93 1.39 3.06 -5.48
N VAL A 94 1.93 3.18 -6.70
CA VAL A 94 2.49 2.04 -7.40
C VAL A 94 4.00 2.04 -7.21
N MET A 95 4.53 0.93 -6.70
CA MET A 95 5.96 0.72 -6.55
C MET A 95 6.42 -0.21 -7.65
N LEU A 96 7.42 0.22 -8.41
CA LEU A 96 7.90 -0.47 -9.61
C LEU A 96 9.31 -1.00 -9.43
N ASP A 97 9.80 -1.65 -10.47
CA ASP A 97 11.20 -2.07 -10.60
C ASP A 97 11.72 -2.96 -9.48
N GLY A 98 10.87 -3.82 -8.97
CA GLY A 98 11.30 -4.81 -8.00
C GLY A 98 12.20 -5.88 -8.60
N THR A 99 12.57 -6.86 -7.80
CA THR A 99 13.39 -7.99 -8.23
C THR A 99 12.72 -8.68 -9.41
N LEU A 100 13.50 -9.09 -10.39
CA LEU A 100 12.95 -9.78 -11.57
C LEU A 100 12.19 -11.04 -11.16
N CYS A 101 11.04 -11.21 -11.77
CA CYS A 101 10.20 -12.38 -11.51
C CYS A 101 10.81 -13.63 -12.13
N ASP A 102 10.90 -14.70 -11.36
CA ASP A 102 11.44 -15.97 -11.84
C ASP A 102 10.55 -16.62 -12.89
N LEU A 103 9.28 -16.25 -12.93
CA LEU A 103 8.30 -16.89 -13.81
C LEU A 103 8.13 -16.19 -15.15
N ASN A 104 8.15 -14.86 -15.15
CA ASN A 104 7.91 -14.11 -16.39
C ASN A 104 9.06 -13.17 -16.78
N GLY A 105 10.10 -13.07 -15.97
CA GLY A 105 11.25 -12.23 -16.28
C GLY A 105 11.03 -10.74 -16.19
N GLN A 106 9.85 -10.31 -15.74
CA GLN A 106 9.53 -8.89 -15.57
C GLN A 106 9.82 -8.42 -14.14
N PRO A 107 10.11 -7.13 -13.94
CA PRO A 107 10.27 -6.62 -12.59
C PRO A 107 8.98 -6.75 -11.79
N ARG A 108 9.11 -7.08 -10.52
CA ARG A 108 7.97 -7.15 -9.62
C ARG A 108 7.42 -5.76 -9.40
N ILE A 109 6.10 -5.65 -9.29
CA ILE A 109 5.42 -4.39 -8.98
C ILE A 109 4.45 -4.60 -7.83
N THR A 110 4.20 -3.52 -7.09
CA THR A 110 3.27 -3.55 -5.96
C THR A 110 2.39 -2.31 -5.98
N ARG A 111 1.10 -2.53 -5.82
CA ARG A 111 0.12 -1.45 -5.67
C ARG A 111 -0.19 -1.32 -4.19
N VAL A 112 0.15 -0.17 -3.61
CA VAL A 112 -0.10 0.08 -2.20
C VAL A 112 -1.35 0.95 -2.09
N HIS A 113 -2.35 0.44 -1.39
CA HIS A 113 -3.63 1.11 -1.21
C HIS A 113 -3.75 1.60 0.23
N TYR A 114 -3.69 2.91 0.39
CA TYR A 114 -3.85 3.55 1.69
C TYR A 114 -5.32 3.84 1.94
N VAL A 115 -5.81 3.40 3.09
CA VAL A 115 -7.22 3.51 3.46
C VAL A 115 -7.34 4.24 4.79
N CYS A 116 -8.31 5.13 4.90
CA CYS A 116 -8.58 5.83 6.16
C CYS A 116 -9.08 4.86 7.21
N TYR A 117 -8.39 4.83 8.34
CA TYR A 117 -8.82 4.10 9.51
C TYR A 117 -8.34 4.89 10.73
N PRO A 118 -9.25 5.53 11.52
CA PRO A 118 -8.82 6.45 12.56
C PRO A 118 -7.81 5.89 13.57
N PRO A 119 -7.94 4.64 14.06
CA PRO A 119 -6.91 4.08 14.92
C PRO A 119 -5.67 3.60 14.20
N GLY A 120 -5.63 3.69 12.86
CA GLY A 120 -4.55 3.13 12.06
C GLY A 120 -3.22 3.81 12.28
N LYS A 121 -2.17 3.01 12.39
CA LYS A 121 -0.79 3.48 12.58
C LYS A 121 0.08 3.12 11.40
N ASN A 122 -0.49 3.19 10.20
CA ASN A 122 0.24 2.94 8.95
C ASN A 122 0.67 1.48 8.81
N GLU A 123 -0.08 0.58 9.41
CA GLU A 123 0.23 -0.84 9.38
C GLU A 123 -0.35 -1.54 8.15
N ILE A 124 0.25 -2.65 7.77
CA ILE A 124 -0.22 -3.48 6.67
C ILE A 124 -1.42 -4.29 7.15
N TYR A 125 -2.58 -4.05 6.56
CA TYR A 125 -3.79 -4.80 6.86
C TYR A 125 -3.81 -6.13 6.09
N SER A 126 -3.44 -6.09 4.81
CA SER A 126 -3.42 -7.29 3.98
C SER A 126 -2.38 -7.16 2.87
N LEU A 127 -1.91 -8.30 2.40
CA LEU A 127 -0.98 -8.36 1.29
C LEU A 127 -1.31 -9.62 0.49
N LYS A 128 -1.41 -9.47 -0.81
CA LYS A 128 -1.67 -10.61 -1.69
C LYS A 128 -0.95 -10.44 -3.02
N GLU A 129 -0.65 -11.56 -3.65
CA GLU A 129 -0.15 -11.58 -5.02
C GLU A 129 -1.37 -11.63 -5.93
N SER A 130 -1.75 -10.51 -6.51
CA SER A 130 -2.96 -10.40 -7.31
C SER A 130 -2.83 -11.05 -8.68
N SER A 131 -1.62 -11.06 -9.22
CA SER A 131 -1.27 -11.83 -10.41
C SER A 131 0.22 -12.14 -10.30
N THR A 132 0.77 -12.90 -11.23
CA THR A 132 2.16 -13.35 -11.14
C THR A 132 3.13 -12.19 -10.95
N CYS A 133 3.80 -12.16 -9.78
CA CYS A 133 4.77 -11.12 -9.43
C CYS A 133 4.20 -9.71 -9.39
N GLU A 134 2.88 -9.60 -9.22
CA GLU A 134 2.22 -8.32 -8.99
C GLU A 134 1.46 -8.42 -7.67
N TYR A 135 1.69 -7.45 -6.79
CA TYR A 135 1.20 -7.51 -5.43
C TYR A 135 0.28 -6.34 -5.11
N GLU A 136 -0.62 -6.57 -4.17
CA GLU A 136 -1.51 -5.54 -3.68
C GLU A 136 -1.46 -5.53 -2.17
N VAL A 137 -1.19 -4.36 -1.60
CA VAL A 137 -1.06 -4.18 -0.16
C VAL A 137 -2.06 -3.13 0.30
N VAL A 138 -2.78 -3.44 1.37
CA VAL A 138 -3.68 -2.47 1.98
C VAL A 138 -3.05 -1.98 3.28
N VAL A 139 -2.95 -0.67 3.41
CA VAL A 139 -2.38 -0.01 4.59
C VAL A 139 -3.46 0.80 5.27
N LEU A 140 -3.60 0.62 6.58
CA LEU A 140 -4.54 1.38 7.40
C LEU A 140 -3.83 2.61 7.97
N THR A 141 -4.34 3.79 7.66
CA THR A 141 -3.71 5.02 8.11
C THR A 141 -4.75 6.04 8.57
N SER A 142 -4.48 6.69 9.70
CA SER A 142 -5.32 7.78 10.17
C SER A 142 -5.10 9.06 9.37
N VAL A 143 -3.97 9.14 8.67
CA VAL A 143 -3.58 10.33 7.91
C VAL A 143 -4.61 10.71 6.86
N LEU A 144 -5.15 9.73 6.14
CA LEU A 144 -6.15 9.97 5.10
C LEU A 144 -7.52 10.39 5.64
N CYS A 145 -7.76 10.17 6.93
CA CYS A 145 -9.04 10.52 7.52
C CYS A 145 -9.25 12.04 7.61
N ASN A 146 -8.18 12.81 7.42
CA ASN A 146 -8.26 14.27 7.37
C ASN A 146 -8.67 14.80 6.01
N HIS A 147 -8.77 13.92 5.01
CA HIS A 147 -9.17 14.31 3.67
C HIS A 147 -10.59 13.83 3.39
N PRO A 148 -11.52 14.73 3.04
CA PRO A 148 -12.93 14.35 2.89
C PRO A 148 -13.18 13.29 1.83
N ASP A 149 -12.38 13.26 0.78
CA ASP A 149 -12.55 12.29 -0.30
C ASP A 149 -12.22 10.87 0.12
N TYR A 150 -11.45 10.69 1.19
CA TYR A 150 -11.00 9.38 1.65
C TYR A 150 -11.70 8.89 2.90
N LYS A 151 -12.61 9.69 3.45
CA LYS A 151 -13.48 9.22 4.51
C LYS A 151 -14.59 8.36 3.90
N PRO A 152 -15.03 7.29 4.59
CA PRO A 152 -16.23 6.58 4.17
C PRO A 152 -17.41 7.54 4.11
N GLU A 153 -18.25 7.40 3.09
CA GLU A 153 -19.32 8.34 2.83
C GLU A 153 -20.41 8.38 3.87
N GLU A 154 -20.63 7.32 4.57
CA GLU A 154 -21.76 7.25 5.46
C GLU A 154 -21.35 7.52 6.89
N SER A 155 -21.89 8.60 7.41
CA SER A 155 -21.48 9.11 8.71
C SER A 155 -21.81 8.20 9.89
N HIS A 156 -22.82 7.37 9.75
CA HIS A 156 -23.16 6.42 10.80
C HIS A 156 -22.44 5.10 10.62
N GLU A 157 -21.52 5.08 9.65
CA GLU A 157 -20.83 3.92 9.34
C GLU A 157 -19.87 3.49 10.34
N ARG A 158 -19.91 2.28 10.53
CA ARG A 158 -18.93 1.60 11.32
C ARG A 158 -17.86 1.09 10.41
N TYR A 159 -16.63 1.18 10.86
CA TYR A 159 -15.55 0.51 10.19
C TYR A 159 -15.74 -1.00 10.34
N PRO A 160 -15.17 -1.80 9.42
CA PRO A 160 -15.25 -3.25 9.54
C PRO A 160 -14.85 -3.74 10.92
N SER A 161 -15.60 -4.68 11.48
CA SER A 161 -15.37 -5.13 12.84
C SER A 161 -13.97 -5.68 13.08
N ILE A 162 -13.37 -6.28 12.08
CA ILE A 162 -12.01 -6.78 12.16
C ILE A 162 -11.01 -5.65 12.37
N LEU A 163 -11.30 -4.44 11.89
CA LEU A 163 -10.45 -3.29 12.06
C LEU A 163 -10.56 -2.68 13.44
N THR A 164 -11.65 -2.90 14.14
CA THR A 164 -11.88 -2.36 15.47
C THR A 164 -11.42 -3.29 16.59
N ARG A 165 -11.06 -4.53 16.26
CA ARG A 165 -10.63 -5.51 17.24
C ARG A 165 -9.18 -5.44 17.63
N LYS A 166 -8.48 -4.45 17.20
CA LYS A 166 -7.08 -4.34 17.55
C LYS A 166 -6.89 -4.06 19.00
N SER A 167 -6.23 -4.94 19.63
CA SER A 167 -5.78 -4.75 20.98
C SER A 167 -4.57 -3.81 21.02
#